data_a8e45a921f2bd746af87992cbdc70639
#
_entry.id   a8e45a921f2bd746af87992cbdc70639
#
_cell.length_a   1.000
_cell.length_b   1.000
_cell.length_c   1.000
_cell.angle_alpha   90.00
_cell.angle_beta   90.00
_cell.angle_gamma   90.00
#
_symmetry.space_group_name_H-M   'P 1'
#
loop_
_entity.id
_entity.type
_entity.pdbx_description
1 polymer ?
#
loop_
_entity_poly.entity_id
_entity_poly.type
_entity_poly.pdbx_seq_one_letter_code
_entity_poly.pdbx_strand_id
1 'polypeptide(L)'
;MGLMKINSGRDVPNEINVVIEIPMHGEPVKYEVDKKTGALFVDRFMTTAMYYPTNYGYIPQTLSEDGDPVDVLVITPVPLISGAVVACRVVGLLKMTDEAGIDAKLLAVPTNKLSKMYQSVETYKDLPQPLLLSIEHFFKHCLLYTSDAADDTPC
;
A
#
# COMPACT_ATOMS: atom_id res chain seq x y z
N MET A 1 -16.82 -3.51 14.27
CA MET A 1 -16.18 -3.13 15.48
C MET A 1 -14.65 -3.10 15.42
N GLY A 2 -14.02 -4.20 15.05
CA GLY A 2 -12.58 -4.35 15.11
C GLY A 2 -11.76 -3.33 14.38
N LEU A 3 -11.93 -3.22 13.05
CA LEU A 3 -11.03 -2.42 12.21
C LEU A 3 -11.13 -0.92 12.48
N MET A 4 -12.26 -0.44 12.96
CA MET A 4 -12.42 0.98 13.26
C MET A 4 -11.62 1.43 14.49
N LYS A 5 -11.22 0.49 15.32
CA LYS A 5 -10.49 0.80 16.56
C LYS A 5 -8.99 0.58 16.44
N ILE A 6 -8.52 0.14 15.27
CA ILE A 6 -7.09 -0.06 15.03
C ILE A 6 -6.44 1.32 14.86
N ASN A 7 -5.38 1.57 15.62
CA ASN A 7 -4.64 2.82 15.50
C ASN A 7 -3.69 2.77 14.31
N SER A 8 -3.09 3.93 14.00
CA SER A 8 -2.24 4.08 12.82
C SER A 8 -0.85 3.44 12.96
N GLY A 9 -0.48 3.00 14.16
CA GLY A 9 0.80 2.33 14.37
C GLY A 9 1.38 2.62 15.74
N ARG A 10 2.37 1.80 16.13
CA ARG A 10 3.05 1.93 17.43
C ARG A 10 3.99 3.13 17.49
N ASP A 11 4.55 3.50 16.35
CA ASP A 11 5.58 4.53 16.30
C ASP A 11 5.53 5.24 14.94
N VAL A 12 4.40 5.88 14.67
CA VAL A 12 4.18 6.62 13.41
C VAL A 12 5.16 7.80 13.34
N PRO A 13 5.84 8.03 12.22
CA PRO A 13 5.74 7.36 10.92
C PRO A 13 6.69 6.18 10.75
N ASN A 14 7.47 5.80 11.74
CA ASN A 14 8.50 4.77 11.61
C ASN A 14 7.92 3.35 11.55
N GLU A 15 6.82 3.13 12.27
CA GLU A 15 6.12 1.86 12.23
C GLU A 15 4.63 2.15 12.13
N ILE A 16 4.00 1.65 11.07
CA ILE A 16 2.59 1.88 10.78
C ILE A 16 1.81 0.57 10.74
N ASN A 17 0.53 0.65 11.02
CA ASN A 17 -0.40 -0.47 10.83
C ASN A 17 -1.12 -0.27 9.51
N VAL A 18 -1.18 -1.31 8.70
CA VAL A 18 -1.88 -1.28 7.42
C VAL A 18 -2.97 -2.34 7.44
N VAL A 19 -4.19 -1.92 7.12
CA VAL A 19 -5.32 -2.84 6.92
C VAL A 19 -5.33 -3.24 5.45
N ILE A 20 -5.20 -4.53 5.19
CA ILE A 20 -5.17 -5.04 3.82
C ILE A 20 -6.57 -5.13 3.27
N GLU A 21 -6.78 -4.53 2.10
CA GLU A 21 -8.05 -4.63 1.39
C GLU A 21 -7.95 -5.61 0.21
N ILE A 22 -6.86 -5.53 -0.55
CA ILE A 22 -6.70 -6.34 -1.76
C ILE A 22 -5.38 -7.11 -1.67
N PRO A 23 -5.43 -8.46 -1.68
CA PRO A 23 -4.20 -9.26 -1.70
C PRO A 23 -3.42 -9.08 -3.01
N MET A 24 -2.11 -9.20 -2.92
CA MET A 24 -1.30 -9.22 -4.15
C MET A 24 -1.65 -10.46 -4.98
N HIS A 25 -1.65 -10.30 -6.30
CA HIS A 25 -1.96 -11.37 -7.26
C HIS A 25 -3.32 -12.02 -7.03
N GLY A 26 -4.24 -11.31 -6.36
CA GLY A 26 -5.58 -11.83 -6.11
C GLY A 26 -6.47 -11.74 -7.34
N GLU A 27 -7.68 -12.28 -7.21
CA GLU A 27 -8.67 -12.24 -8.27
C GLU A 27 -9.03 -10.79 -8.62
N PRO A 28 -9.56 -10.51 -9.82
CA PRO A 28 -9.83 -9.15 -10.27
C PRO A 28 -11.09 -8.56 -9.62
N VAL A 29 -11.07 -8.48 -8.31
CA VAL A 29 -12.13 -7.86 -7.51
C VAL A 29 -11.50 -6.80 -6.63
N LYS A 30 -12.06 -5.60 -6.66
CA LYS A 30 -11.62 -4.55 -5.77
C LYS A 30 -12.50 -4.57 -4.52
N TYR A 31 -11.89 -4.74 -3.37
CA TYR A 31 -12.56 -4.69 -2.08
C TYR A 31 -12.27 -3.38 -1.38
N GLU A 32 -13.19 -2.97 -0.54
CA GLU A 32 -13.04 -1.77 0.27
C GLU A 32 -13.62 -2.02 1.65
N VAL A 33 -12.90 -1.62 2.68
CA VAL A 33 -13.39 -1.68 4.05
C VAL A 33 -14.28 -0.48 4.31
N ASP A 34 -15.52 -0.73 4.72
CA ASP A 34 -16.40 0.33 5.18
C ASP A 34 -15.92 0.82 6.54
N LYS A 35 -15.47 2.07 6.61
CA LYS A 35 -14.85 2.62 7.82
C LYS A 35 -15.82 2.75 8.97
N LYS A 36 -17.11 2.77 8.69
CA LYS A 36 -18.13 2.87 9.74
C LYS A 36 -18.42 1.53 10.40
N THR A 37 -18.52 0.48 9.62
CA THR A 37 -18.93 -0.85 10.11
C THR A 37 -17.77 -1.82 10.27
N GLY A 38 -16.66 -1.58 9.56
CA GLY A 38 -15.54 -2.50 9.48
C GLY A 38 -15.77 -3.66 8.53
N ALA A 39 -16.90 -3.69 7.83
CA ALA A 39 -17.21 -4.76 6.89
C ALA A 39 -16.44 -4.57 5.59
N LEU A 40 -16.11 -5.69 4.96
CA LEU A 40 -15.44 -5.68 3.67
C LEU A 40 -16.51 -5.73 2.57
N PHE A 41 -16.53 -4.71 1.74
CA PHE A 41 -17.49 -4.61 0.63
C PHE A 41 -16.81 -4.90 -0.68
N VAL A 42 -17.53 -5.50 -1.61
CA VAL A 42 -17.09 -5.57 -2.99
C VAL A 42 -17.34 -4.19 -3.61
N ASP A 43 -16.25 -3.48 -3.95
CA ASP A 43 -16.38 -2.17 -4.57
C ASP A 43 -16.72 -2.32 -6.05
N ARG A 44 -15.98 -3.18 -6.75
CA ARG A 44 -16.25 -3.44 -8.17
C ARG A 44 -15.48 -4.66 -8.65
N PHE A 45 -15.96 -5.22 -9.75
CA PHE A 45 -15.21 -6.23 -10.49
C PHE A 45 -14.35 -5.52 -11.51
N MET A 46 -13.07 -5.89 -11.57
CA MET A 46 -12.15 -5.28 -12.53
C MET A 46 -12.33 -5.92 -13.90
N THR A 47 -12.27 -5.09 -14.94
CA THR A 47 -12.50 -5.55 -16.31
C THR A 47 -11.22 -5.95 -17.03
N THR A 48 -10.06 -5.79 -16.38
CA THR A 48 -8.77 -6.13 -16.97
C THR A 48 -8.24 -7.41 -16.36
N ALA A 49 -7.30 -8.06 -17.07
CA ALA A 49 -6.63 -9.26 -16.57
C ALA A 49 -5.46 -8.94 -15.65
N MET A 50 -5.32 -7.68 -15.24
CA MET A 50 -4.21 -7.25 -14.39
C MET A 50 -4.47 -7.59 -12.93
N TYR A 51 -3.43 -8.07 -12.27
CA TYR A 51 -3.46 -8.36 -10.84
C TYR A 51 -2.63 -7.33 -10.09
N TYR A 52 -3.03 -7.00 -8.87
CA TYR A 52 -2.25 -6.08 -8.05
C TYR A 52 -0.85 -6.68 -7.82
N PRO A 53 0.21 -5.91 -8.09
CA PRO A 53 1.58 -6.42 -7.92
C PRO A 53 2.00 -6.52 -6.46
N THR A 54 1.30 -5.84 -5.57
CA THR A 54 1.54 -5.84 -4.12
C THR A 54 0.20 -5.97 -3.41
N ASN A 55 0.24 -6.27 -2.11
CA ASN A 55 -0.97 -6.12 -1.31
C ASN A 55 -1.32 -4.63 -1.25
N TYR A 56 -2.58 -4.31 -1.19
CA TYR A 56 -3.07 -2.95 -1.20
C TYR A 56 -3.96 -2.72 0.02
N GLY A 57 -3.75 -1.62 0.72
CA GLY A 57 -4.54 -1.33 1.89
C GLY A 57 -4.42 0.12 2.31
N TYR A 58 -4.73 0.40 3.57
CA TYR A 58 -4.72 1.76 4.08
C TYR A 58 -4.24 1.79 5.53
N ILE A 59 -3.79 2.96 5.95
CA ILE A 59 -3.42 3.20 7.35
C ILE A 59 -4.67 3.71 8.07
N PRO A 60 -5.17 2.99 9.08
CA PRO A 60 -6.35 3.45 9.79
C PRO A 60 -6.11 4.76 10.53
N GLN A 61 -7.17 5.55 10.69
CA GLN A 61 -7.14 6.82 11.40
C GLN A 61 -6.15 7.83 10.84
N THR A 62 -6.01 7.85 9.51
CA THR A 62 -5.22 8.85 8.80
C THR A 62 -6.11 9.55 7.77
N LEU A 63 -5.63 10.68 7.27
CA LEU A 63 -6.35 11.48 6.29
C LEU A 63 -5.37 11.95 5.24
N SER A 64 -5.63 11.62 3.99
CA SER A 64 -4.85 12.12 2.86
C SER A 64 -5.54 13.33 2.22
N GLU A 65 -4.90 13.90 1.20
CA GLU A 65 -5.41 15.11 0.54
C GLU A 65 -6.79 14.90 -0.11
N ASP A 66 -7.10 13.68 -0.50
CA ASP A 66 -8.39 13.36 -1.13
C ASP A 66 -9.51 13.11 -0.11
N GLY A 67 -9.22 13.21 1.19
CA GLY A 67 -10.21 13.01 2.23
C GLY A 67 -10.33 11.57 2.71
N ASP A 68 -9.62 10.64 2.08
CA ASP A 68 -9.61 9.23 2.44
C ASP A 68 -8.39 8.89 3.29
N PRO A 69 -8.38 7.73 3.96
CA PRO A 69 -7.18 7.26 4.65
C PRO A 69 -6.01 7.11 3.67
N VAL A 70 -4.80 7.16 4.20
CA VAL A 70 -3.59 7.02 3.38
C VAL A 70 -3.48 5.60 2.84
N ASP A 71 -3.37 5.48 1.52
CA ASP A 71 -3.22 4.19 0.84
C ASP A 71 -1.78 3.70 0.89
N VAL A 72 -1.62 2.38 1.01
CA VAL A 72 -0.31 1.74 1.12
C VAL A 72 -0.23 0.51 0.23
N LEU A 73 0.88 0.40 -0.48
CA LEU A 73 1.26 -0.81 -1.20
C LEU A 73 2.20 -1.59 -0.28
N VAL A 74 1.81 -2.79 0.12
CA VAL A 74 2.57 -3.60 1.07
C VAL A 74 3.22 -4.78 0.34
N ILE A 75 4.54 -4.83 0.39
CA ILE A 75 5.33 -5.86 -0.27
C ILE A 75 5.58 -6.99 0.72
N THR A 76 5.15 -8.19 0.37
CA THR A 76 5.33 -9.38 1.21
C THR A 76 5.76 -10.56 0.35
N PRO A 77 6.34 -11.61 0.97
CA PRO A 77 6.75 -12.79 0.19
C PRO A 77 5.58 -13.60 -0.34
N VAL A 78 4.42 -13.50 0.33
CA VAL A 78 3.20 -14.21 -0.07
C VAL A 78 2.01 -13.27 0.12
N PRO A 79 0.89 -13.52 -0.58
CA PRO A 79 -0.31 -12.67 -0.41
C PRO A 79 -0.85 -12.70 1.01
N LEU A 80 -1.33 -11.56 1.46
CA LEU A 80 -2.03 -11.43 2.73
C LEU A 80 -3.54 -11.45 2.47
N ILE A 81 -4.31 -11.91 3.44
CA ILE A 81 -5.76 -11.94 3.27
C ILE A 81 -6.37 -10.56 3.52
N SER A 82 -7.50 -10.30 2.88
CA SER A 82 -8.25 -9.07 3.09
C SER A 82 -8.73 -8.98 4.53
N GLY A 83 -8.60 -7.80 5.13
CA GLY A 83 -8.99 -7.55 6.52
C GLY A 83 -7.87 -7.76 7.53
N ALA A 84 -6.74 -8.35 7.12
CA ALA A 84 -5.60 -8.51 8.04
C ALA A 84 -4.92 -7.18 8.30
N VAL A 85 -4.38 -7.01 9.49
CA VAL A 85 -3.58 -5.84 9.85
C VAL A 85 -2.12 -6.26 9.94
N VAL A 86 -1.26 -5.54 9.24
CA VAL A 86 0.16 -5.82 9.19
C VAL A 86 0.96 -4.60 9.62
N ALA A 87 1.91 -4.82 10.53
CA ALA A 87 2.83 -3.75 10.95
C ALA A 87 3.94 -3.61 9.92
N CYS A 88 4.13 -2.39 9.43
CA CYS A 88 5.03 -2.10 8.32
C CYS A 88 5.92 -0.91 8.61
N ARG A 89 6.96 -0.77 7.81
CA ARG A 89 7.75 0.47 7.72
C ARG A 89 7.77 0.96 6.29
N VAL A 90 7.74 2.27 6.13
CA VAL A 90 7.65 2.90 4.80
C VAL A 90 9.02 2.94 4.15
N VAL A 91 9.08 2.56 2.88
CA VAL A 91 10.33 2.58 2.10
C VAL A 91 10.23 3.46 0.86
N GLY A 92 9.06 4.01 0.55
CA GLY A 92 8.92 4.88 -0.61
C GLY A 92 7.55 5.51 -0.69
N LEU A 93 7.42 6.41 -1.64
CA LEU A 93 6.19 7.13 -1.92
C LEU A 93 5.94 7.11 -3.42
N LEU A 94 4.73 6.71 -3.80
CA LEU A 94 4.28 6.71 -5.17
C LEU A 94 3.32 7.88 -5.36
N LYS A 95 3.68 8.83 -6.22
CA LYS A 95 2.78 9.92 -6.59
C LYS A 95 2.22 9.67 -7.97
N MET A 96 0.91 9.70 -8.07
CA MET A 96 0.18 9.47 -9.30
C MET A 96 -0.56 10.75 -9.68
N THR A 97 -0.67 10.99 -10.98
CA THR A 97 -1.45 12.09 -11.50
C THR A 97 -2.54 11.50 -12.39
N ASP A 98 -3.78 11.83 -12.09
CA ASP A 98 -4.92 11.40 -12.90
C ASP A 98 -5.85 12.61 -13.15
N GLU A 99 -7.00 12.35 -13.73
CA GLU A 99 -7.97 13.40 -14.06
C GLU A 99 -8.49 14.12 -12.82
N ALA A 100 -8.50 13.44 -11.68
CA ALA A 100 -8.96 14.02 -10.42
C ALA A 100 -7.87 14.79 -9.68
N GLY A 101 -6.61 14.73 -10.13
CA GLY A 101 -5.49 15.44 -9.52
C GLY A 101 -4.40 14.51 -9.04
N ILE A 102 -3.71 14.93 -7.97
CA ILE A 102 -2.58 14.18 -7.42
C ILE A 102 -3.09 13.19 -6.38
N ASP A 103 -2.66 11.94 -6.50
CA ASP A 103 -2.92 10.88 -5.55
C ASP A 103 -1.57 10.29 -5.11
N ALA A 104 -1.42 10.05 -3.82
CA ALA A 104 -0.19 9.51 -3.28
C ALA A 104 -0.45 8.20 -2.55
N LYS A 105 0.46 7.24 -2.74
CA LYS A 105 0.41 5.96 -2.07
C LYS A 105 1.77 5.67 -1.47
N LEU A 106 1.78 5.11 -0.27
CA LEU A 106 3.04 4.72 0.37
C LEU A 106 3.45 3.33 -0.10
N LEU A 107 4.75 3.10 -0.13
CA LEU A 107 5.34 1.80 -0.40
C LEU A 107 5.94 1.31 0.91
N ALA A 108 5.56 0.13 1.35
CA ALA A 108 5.98 -0.37 2.66
C ALA A 108 6.34 -1.85 2.62
N VAL A 109 7.16 -2.25 3.59
CA VAL A 109 7.52 -3.65 3.82
C VAL A 109 7.17 -4.00 5.27
N PRO A 110 6.96 -5.28 5.59
CA PRO A 110 6.74 -5.67 6.99
C PRO A 110 7.91 -5.25 7.87
N THR A 111 7.62 -4.99 9.14
CA THR A 111 8.70 -4.69 10.09
C THR A 111 9.66 -5.87 10.21
N ASN A 112 10.89 -5.59 10.63
CA ASN A 112 11.91 -6.63 10.80
C ASN A 112 11.49 -7.71 11.80
N LYS A 113 10.63 -7.36 12.74
CA LYS A 113 10.09 -8.32 13.69
C LYS A 113 9.20 -9.36 13.01
N LEU A 114 8.41 -8.93 12.01
CA LEU A 114 7.54 -9.84 11.27
C LEU A 114 8.28 -10.62 10.20
N SER A 115 9.24 -10.01 9.54
CA SER A 115 9.98 -10.65 8.46
C SER A 115 11.37 -10.06 8.34
N LYS A 116 12.37 -10.91 8.41
CA LYS A 116 13.75 -10.49 8.21
C LYS A 116 14.13 -10.41 6.74
N MET A 117 13.24 -10.85 5.86
CA MET A 117 13.51 -10.87 4.42
C MET A 117 13.78 -9.46 3.86
N TYR A 118 13.16 -8.44 4.44
CA TYR A 118 13.28 -7.07 3.94
C TYR A 118 14.14 -6.18 4.83
N GLN A 119 14.87 -6.76 5.80
CA GLN A 119 15.60 -5.93 6.75
C GLN A 119 16.70 -5.07 6.12
N SER A 120 17.22 -5.48 4.95
CA SER A 120 18.21 -4.70 4.22
C SER A 120 17.61 -3.64 3.30
N VAL A 121 16.28 -3.61 3.17
CA VAL A 121 15.60 -2.65 2.34
C VAL A 121 15.38 -1.37 3.14
N GLU A 122 16.08 -0.31 2.77
CA GLU A 122 15.92 1.01 3.41
C GLU A 122 15.04 1.92 2.59
N THR A 123 15.17 1.86 1.26
CA THR A 123 14.34 2.63 0.33
C THR A 123 13.84 1.71 -0.76
N TYR A 124 12.87 2.20 -1.56
CA TYR A 124 12.33 1.41 -2.66
C TYR A 124 13.42 0.98 -3.66
N LYS A 125 14.54 1.70 -3.71
CA LYS A 125 15.64 1.36 -4.62
C LYS A 125 16.30 0.03 -4.29
N ASP A 126 16.16 -0.44 -3.08
CA ASP A 126 16.70 -1.74 -2.64
C ASP A 126 15.79 -2.89 -3.02
N LEU A 127 14.60 -2.62 -3.55
CA LEU A 127 13.67 -3.64 -3.99
C LEU A 127 14.06 -4.21 -5.35
N PRO A 128 13.65 -5.46 -5.66
CA PRO A 128 13.94 -6.04 -6.97
C PRO A 128 13.39 -5.20 -8.11
N GLN A 129 14.18 -5.02 -9.16
CA GLN A 129 13.78 -4.26 -10.33
C GLN A 129 12.51 -4.80 -11.00
N PRO A 130 12.31 -6.12 -11.15
CA PRO A 130 11.06 -6.62 -11.72
C PRO A 130 9.82 -6.20 -10.94
N LEU A 131 9.92 -6.11 -9.62
CA LEU A 131 8.79 -5.65 -8.79
C LEU A 131 8.47 -4.19 -9.08
N LEU A 132 9.50 -3.34 -9.15
CA LEU A 132 9.31 -1.92 -9.44
C LEU A 132 8.69 -1.72 -10.82
N LEU A 133 9.10 -2.51 -11.81
CA LEU A 133 8.52 -2.47 -13.14
C LEU A 133 7.05 -2.91 -13.13
N SER A 134 6.70 -3.89 -12.31
CA SER A 134 5.31 -4.33 -12.16
C SER A 134 4.44 -3.23 -11.57
N ILE A 135 4.95 -2.53 -10.56
CA ILE A 135 4.24 -1.42 -9.95
C ILE A 135 4.04 -0.29 -10.96
N GLU A 136 5.10 0.03 -11.69
CA GLU A 136 5.09 1.05 -12.73
C GLU A 136 4.07 0.74 -13.82
N HIS A 137 4.00 -0.52 -14.23
CA HIS A 137 3.06 -0.96 -15.26
C HIS A 137 1.62 -0.91 -14.75
N PHE A 138 1.39 -1.27 -13.50
CA PHE A 138 0.05 -1.32 -12.91
C PHE A 138 -0.50 0.09 -12.66
N PHE A 139 0.33 0.97 -12.10
CA PHE A 139 -0.05 2.35 -11.78
C PHE A 139 0.59 3.30 -12.80
N LYS A 140 -0.09 3.55 -13.88
CA LYS A 140 0.43 4.42 -14.95
C LYS A 140 0.47 5.87 -14.47
N HIS A 141 1.39 6.65 -15.04
CA HIS A 141 1.55 8.08 -14.74
C HIS A 141 1.89 8.34 -13.27
N CYS A 142 2.86 7.60 -12.75
CA CYS A 142 3.30 7.77 -11.38
C CYS A 142 4.79 8.07 -11.30
N LEU A 143 5.20 8.57 -10.14
CA LEU A 143 6.60 8.82 -9.80
C LEU A 143 6.89 8.17 -8.45
N LEU A 144 8.08 7.59 -8.29
CA LEU A 144 8.54 7.02 -7.04
C LEU A 144 9.48 7.98 -6.34
N TYR A 145 9.27 8.16 -5.05
CA TYR A 145 10.07 9.04 -4.21
C TYR A 145 10.61 8.27 -3.01
N THR A 146 11.81 8.64 -2.58
CA THR A 146 12.33 8.21 -1.28
C THR A 146 11.76 9.12 -0.19
N SER A 147 12.05 8.79 1.06
CA SER A 147 11.63 9.62 2.18
C SER A 147 12.20 11.04 2.12
N ASP A 148 13.32 11.22 1.40
CA ASP A 148 13.94 12.54 1.28
C ASP A 148 13.31 13.39 0.18
N ALA A 149 12.45 12.80 -0.64
CA ALA A 149 11.75 13.48 -1.72
C ALA A 149 12.65 14.14 -2.78
N ALA A 150 13.96 14.04 -2.62
CA ALA A 150 14.92 14.64 -3.56
C ALA A 150 15.28 13.68 -4.69
N ASP A 151 14.86 12.44 -4.59
CA ASP A 151 15.32 11.38 -5.45
C ASP A 151 14.10 10.63 -5.99
N ASP A 152 13.69 10.96 -7.17
CA ASP A 152 12.50 10.40 -7.80
C ASP A 152 12.87 9.60 -9.05
N THR A 153 12.02 8.64 -9.36
CA THR A 153 12.17 7.78 -10.53
C THR A 153 10.83 7.74 -11.26
N PRO A 154 10.81 8.03 -12.56
CA PRO A 154 9.57 7.91 -13.32
C PRO A 154 9.07 6.47 -13.30
N CYS A 155 7.78 6.33 -13.15
CA CYS A 155 7.13 5.01 -13.21
C CYS A 155 6.79 4.61 -14.64
#